data_d895c0b3c6f33484760f1a43dc768d79
#
_entry.id   d895c0b3c6f33484760f1a43dc768d79
#
_cell.length_a   1.000
_cell.length_b   1.000
_cell.length_c   1.000
_cell.angle_alpha   90.00
_cell.angle_beta   90.00
_cell.angle_gamma   90.00
#
_symmetry.space_group_name_H-M   'P 1'
#
loop_
_entity.id
_entity.type
_entity.pdbx_description
1 polymer ?
#
loop_
_entity_poly.entity_id
_entity_poly.type
_entity_poly.pdbx_seq_one_letter_code
_entity_poly.pdbx_strand_id
1 'polypeptide(L)'
;VLSSLGHAVEDMGAVQAIPVRRVVHRNLALKALPEISAWTSAISEAAYAASEDAMPIFLGGDHSVSAGTVSGLARRAAATGRPLFVLWLDAHPDFHTLDTTASGNLHGVPLAYASGQQGFAGYFPDLPAAVDPSRICTMGLRSVDPAERRALNEAGVIVHDMRAIDEHGIAPLLRDFLAHVSAEAGLLHVSLDVDFLDPSIAPAVGTTVPGGATFREAHLVMEMLSDSGLVSSLDLVELNPFLDERGRTATLMVDLTASLMGRRIMDRPTRSHSGSF
;
A
#
# COMPACT_ATOMS: atom_id res chain seq x y z
N VAL A 1 -18.88 -0.13 -11.04
CA VAL A 1 -18.79 1.02 -10.13
C VAL A 1 -17.98 2.13 -10.78
N LEU A 2 -16.70 1.93 -11.13
CA LEU A 2 -15.84 2.99 -11.66
C LEU A 2 -16.40 3.61 -12.95
N SER A 3 -16.88 2.79 -13.88
CA SER A 3 -17.51 3.29 -15.12
C SER A 3 -18.77 4.11 -14.85
N SER A 4 -19.55 3.79 -13.79
CA SER A 4 -20.72 4.58 -13.40
C SER A 4 -20.37 5.92 -12.75
N LEU A 5 -19.11 6.09 -12.32
CA LEU A 5 -18.55 7.36 -11.85
C LEU A 5 -17.91 8.20 -12.99
N GLY A 6 -17.98 7.71 -14.23
CA GLY A 6 -17.46 8.41 -15.40
C GLY A 6 -16.01 8.10 -15.76
N HIS A 7 -15.39 7.13 -15.10
CA HIS A 7 -14.02 6.71 -15.41
C HIS A 7 -14.01 5.78 -16.63
N ALA A 8 -13.05 5.98 -17.53
CA ALA A 8 -12.66 4.97 -18.52
C ALA A 8 -11.87 3.88 -17.81
N VAL A 9 -12.33 2.65 -17.92
CA VAL A 9 -11.73 1.51 -17.21
C VAL A 9 -11.26 0.47 -18.22
N GLU A 10 -10.00 0.09 -18.13
CA GLU A 10 -9.42 -0.98 -18.91
C GLU A 10 -9.02 -2.11 -17.96
N ASP A 11 -9.43 -3.34 -18.26
CA ASP A 11 -8.99 -4.54 -17.54
C ASP A 11 -7.77 -5.10 -18.27
N MET A 12 -6.61 -4.98 -17.65
CA MET A 12 -5.33 -5.44 -18.19
C MET A 12 -5.09 -6.94 -17.93
N GLY A 13 -6.04 -7.63 -17.31
CA GLY A 13 -5.95 -9.06 -17.01
C GLY A 13 -4.98 -9.37 -15.86
N ALA A 14 -4.58 -10.63 -15.78
CA ALA A 14 -3.71 -11.12 -14.71
C ALA A 14 -2.25 -11.13 -15.14
N VAL A 15 -1.37 -10.63 -14.26
CA VAL A 15 0.08 -10.77 -14.42
C VAL A 15 0.44 -12.26 -14.36
N GLN A 16 1.38 -12.67 -15.18
CA GLN A 16 1.89 -14.04 -15.20
C GLN A 16 3.32 -14.07 -14.64
N ALA A 17 3.57 -14.97 -13.69
CA ALA A 17 4.91 -15.14 -13.16
C ALA A 17 5.85 -15.79 -14.19
N ILE A 18 7.09 -15.34 -14.17
CA ILE A 18 8.18 -15.91 -15.01
C ILE A 18 8.71 -17.19 -14.34
N PRO A 19 9.40 -18.09 -15.09
CA PRO A 19 9.99 -19.30 -14.52
C PRO A 19 10.94 -19.00 -13.36
N VAL A 20 10.79 -19.77 -12.29
CA VAL A 20 11.43 -19.58 -10.99
C VAL A 20 12.91 -19.98 -11.04
N ARG A 21 13.81 -19.09 -10.62
CA ARG A 21 15.19 -19.44 -10.32
C ARG A 21 15.29 -19.94 -8.88
N ARG A 22 15.83 -21.15 -8.68
CA ARG A 22 16.10 -21.66 -7.32
C ARG A 22 17.14 -20.78 -6.62
N VAL A 23 16.77 -20.25 -5.47
CA VAL A 23 17.66 -19.54 -4.55
C VAL A 23 17.52 -20.14 -3.15
N VAL A 24 18.62 -20.19 -2.40
CA VAL A 24 18.63 -20.70 -1.02
C VAL A 24 19.16 -19.58 -0.13
N HIS A 25 18.41 -19.26 0.90
CA HIS A 25 18.77 -18.27 1.90
C HIS A 25 19.18 -18.95 3.22
N ARG A 26 20.01 -18.29 4.03
CA ARG A 26 20.43 -18.80 5.36
C ARG A 26 19.27 -18.90 6.36
N ASN A 27 18.27 -18.03 6.24
CA ASN A 27 17.04 -18.16 7.01
C ASN A 27 16.17 -19.23 6.34
N LEU A 28 16.12 -20.41 6.94
CA LEU A 28 15.39 -21.57 6.44
C LEU A 28 13.88 -21.49 6.70
N ALA A 29 13.42 -20.50 7.46
CA ALA A 29 11.99 -20.27 7.68
C ALA A 29 11.30 -19.63 6.47
N LEU A 30 12.06 -19.00 5.55
CA LEU A 30 11.50 -18.30 4.40
C LEU A 30 10.67 -19.24 3.52
N LYS A 31 9.45 -18.78 3.22
CA LYS A 31 8.46 -19.52 2.42
C LYS A 31 8.37 -18.94 1.01
N ALA A 32 8.37 -19.80 0.01
CA ALA A 32 8.15 -19.44 -1.39
C ALA A 32 9.07 -18.28 -1.91
N LEU A 33 10.29 -18.15 -1.35
CA LEU A 33 11.20 -17.07 -1.74
C LEU A 33 11.45 -17.00 -3.26
N PRO A 34 11.72 -18.12 -3.96
CA PRO A 34 11.92 -18.10 -5.40
C PRO A 34 10.68 -17.61 -6.16
N GLU A 35 9.51 -18.07 -5.75
CA GLU A 35 8.22 -17.72 -6.35
C GLU A 35 7.90 -16.23 -6.15
N ILE A 36 8.02 -15.74 -4.93
CA ILE A 36 7.78 -14.32 -4.60
C ILE A 36 8.76 -13.42 -5.36
N SER A 37 10.03 -13.79 -5.42
CA SER A 37 11.03 -13.05 -6.21
C SER A 37 10.64 -12.97 -7.70
N ALA A 38 10.18 -14.07 -8.29
CA ALA A 38 9.73 -14.11 -9.69
C ALA A 38 8.47 -13.23 -9.90
N TRP A 39 7.50 -13.30 -8.97
CA TRP A 39 6.32 -12.45 -8.99
C TRP A 39 6.68 -10.98 -8.84
N THR A 40 7.58 -10.62 -7.92
CA THR A 40 8.05 -9.24 -7.74
C THR A 40 8.58 -8.66 -9.06
N SER A 41 9.38 -9.44 -9.80
CA SER A 41 9.90 -9.01 -11.11
C SER A 41 8.78 -8.77 -12.14
N ALA A 42 7.87 -9.74 -12.28
CA ALA A 42 6.79 -9.65 -13.26
C ALA A 42 5.82 -8.50 -12.95
N ILE A 43 5.46 -8.33 -11.67
CA ILE A 43 4.58 -7.26 -11.22
C ILE A 43 5.25 -5.90 -11.38
N SER A 44 6.56 -5.78 -11.12
CA SER A 44 7.30 -4.53 -11.33
C SER A 44 7.26 -4.05 -12.78
N GLU A 45 7.43 -4.96 -13.74
CA GLU A 45 7.29 -4.62 -15.16
C GLU A 45 5.86 -4.21 -15.51
N ALA A 46 4.86 -4.95 -15.03
CA ALA A 46 3.46 -4.60 -15.25
C ALA A 46 3.10 -3.25 -14.65
N ALA A 47 3.53 -2.95 -13.42
CA ALA A 47 3.27 -1.69 -12.75
C ALA A 47 3.94 -0.51 -13.45
N TYR A 48 5.19 -0.69 -13.90
CA TYR A 48 5.89 0.31 -14.69
C TYR A 48 5.13 0.65 -15.98
N ALA A 49 4.65 -0.35 -16.70
CA ALA A 49 3.89 -0.16 -17.94
C ALA A 49 2.52 0.47 -17.68
N ALA A 50 1.75 -0.06 -16.73
CA ALA A 50 0.39 0.39 -16.44
C ALA A 50 0.31 1.83 -15.93
N SER A 51 1.39 2.35 -15.33
CA SER A 51 1.45 3.71 -14.79
C SER A 51 1.90 4.78 -15.79
N GLU A 52 1.97 4.46 -17.09
CA GLU A 52 2.38 5.43 -18.11
C GLU A 52 1.32 6.49 -18.36
N ASP A 53 0.10 6.07 -18.69
CA ASP A 53 -0.98 6.96 -19.15
C ASP A 53 -2.25 6.83 -18.29
N ALA A 54 -2.24 6.03 -17.24
CA ALA A 54 -3.40 5.77 -16.40
C ALA A 54 -3.03 5.70 -14.91
N MET A 55 -4.04 5.77 -14.06
CA MET A 55 -3.93 5.43 -12.65
C MET A 55 -4.18 3.93 -12.48
N PRO A 56 -3.16 3.09 -12.28
CA PRO A 56 -3.35 1.66 -12.09
C PRO A 56 -3.95 1.36 -10.72
N ILE A 57 -4.86 0.38 -10.70
CA ILE A 57 -5.39 -0.26 -9.50
C ILE A 57 -4.98 -1.73 -9.58
N PHE A 58 -4.12 -2.15 -8.63
CA PHE A 58 -3.65 -3.52 -8.56
C PHE A 58 -4.51 -4.30 -7.57
N LEU A 59 -5.05 -5.41 -8.04
CA LEU A 59 -5.80 -6.34 -7.20
C LEU A 59 -4.86 -7.48 -6.82
N GLY A 60 -4.42 -7.50 -5.60
CA GLY A 60 -3.45 -8.47 -5.13
C GLY A 60 -4.05 -9.69 -4.45
N GLY A 61 -3.17 -10.66 -4.16
CA GLY A 61 -3.32 -11.67 -3.13
C GLY A 61 -2.81 -11.14 -1.81
N ASP A 62 -1.76 -11.77 -1.26
CA ASP A 62 -1.08 -11.28 -0.08
C ASP A 62 -0.26 -10.00 -0.36
N HIS A 63 0.17 -9.30 0.69
CA HIS A 63 0.85 -8.00 0.58
C HIS A 63 2.22 -8.07 -0.12
N SER A 64 2.77 -9.27 -0.38
CA SER A 64 4.04 -9.42 -1.12
C SER A 64 3.98 -8.86 -2.54
N VAL A 65 2.78 -8.72 -3.14
CA VAL A 65 2.60 -8.09 -4.46
C VAL A 65 3.12 -6.66 -4.48
N SER A 66 3.06 -5.96 -3.35
CA SER A 66 3.49 -4.56 -3.23
C SER A 66 5.01 -4.38 -3.34
N ALA A 67 5.79 -5.44 -3.15
CA ALA A 67 7.21 -5.40 -3.53
C ALA A 67 7.39 -5.13 -5.04
N GLY A 68 6.52 -5.71 -5.87
CA GLY A 68 6.53 -5.48 -7.31
C GLY A 68 5.89 -4.15 -7.71
N THR A 69 4.67 -3.85 -7.22
CA THR A 69 3.96 -2.64 -7.62
C THR A 69 4.73 -1.38 -7.24
N VAL A 70 5.17 -1.27 -5.98
CA VAL A 70 5.92 -0.11 -5.50
C VAL A 70 7.27 0.05 -6.24
N SER A 71 7.99 -1.06 -6.49
CA SER A 71 9.27 -0.98 -7.24
C SER A 71 9.08 -0.54 -8.68
N GLY A 72 8.03 -1.02 -9.36
CA GLY A 72 7.68 -0.58 -10.72
C GLY A 72 7.28 0.89 -10.78
N LEU A 73 6.48 1.34 -9.81
CA LEU A 73 6.05 2.73 -9.67
C LEU A 73 7.21 3.66 -9.30
N ALA A 74 8.14 3.23 -8.43
CA ALA A 74 9.34 3.99 -8.09
C ALA A 74 10.24 4.19 -9.33
N ARG A 75 10.38 3.15 -10.16
CA ARG A 75 11.09 3.25 -11.44
C ARG A 75 10.41 4.24 -12.40
N ARG A 76 9.07 4.24 -12.49
CA ARG A 76 8.31 5.22 -13.31
C ARG A 76 8.48 6.64 -12.77
N ALA A 77 8.37 6.82 -11.46
CA ALA A 77 8.57 8.10 -10.81
C ALA A 77 9.97 8.67 -11.11
N ALA A 78 11.01 7.85 -10.97
CA ALA A 78 12.38 8.22 -11.32
C ALA A 78 12.53 8.60 -12.81
N ALA A 79 11.88 7.86 -13.72
CA ALA A 79 11.90 8.16 -15.15
C ALA A 79 11.21 9.49 -15.51
N THR A 80 10.22 9.92 -14.71
CA THR A 80 9.52 11.20 -14.88
C THR A 80 10.11 12.34 -14.07
N GLY A 81 11.15 12.08 -13.25
CA GLY A 81 11.81 13.07 -12.41
C GLY A 81 10.92 13.57 -11.24
N ARG A 82 9.91 12.79 -10.85
CA ARG A 82 9.02 13.10 -9.72
C ARG A 82 9.27 12.12 -8.57
N PRO A 83 9.23 12.56 -7.30
CA PRO A 83 9.36 11.64 -6.19
C PRO A 83 8.11 10.77 -6.03
N LEU A 84 8.30 9.49 -5.67
CA LEU A 84 7.21 8.61 -5.24
C LEU A 84 7.04 8.71 -3.73
N PHE A 85 5.82 8.94 -3.31
CA PHE A 85 5.36 8.82 -1.93
C PHE A 85 4.49 7.57 -1.78
N VAL A 86 4.55 6.94 -0.62
CA VAL A 86 3.77 5.73 -0.32
C VAL A 86 2.98 5.95 0.95
N LEU A 87 1.66 5.80 0.87
CA LEU A 87 0.77 5.70 2.02
C LEU A 87 0.41 4.22 2.22
N TRP A 88 0.85 3.66 3.35
CA TRP A 88 0.67 2.27 3.72
C TRP A 88 -0.41 2.16 4.79
N LEU A 89 -1.60 1.72 4.40
CA LEU A 89 -2.78 1.56 5.27
C LEU A 89 -2.88 0.10 5.69
N ASP A 90 -2.47 -0.21 6.94
CA ASP A 90 -2.20 -1.58 7.37
C ASP A 90 -2.13 -1.68 8.90
N ALA A 91 -2.42 -2.85 9.47
CA ALA A 91 -2.13 -3.18 10.86
C ALA A 91 -0.65 -3.46 11.10
N HIS A 92 0.09 -3.86 10.05
CA HIS A 92 1.49 -4.30 10.06
C HIS A 92 2.37 -3.32 9.27
N PRO A 93 3.66 -3.19 9.61
CA PRO A 93 4.56 -2.30 8.88
C PRO A 93 5.16 -2.93 7.63
N ASP A 94 5.17 -4.26 7.53
CA ASP A 94 5.81 -5.04 6.45
C ASP A 94 7.25 -4.62 6.16
N PHE A 95 7.98 -4.36 7.25
CA PHE A 95 9.32 -3.79 7.24
C PHE A 95 10.40 -4.76 7.71
N HIS A 96 10.11 -6.07 7.67
CA HIS A 96 11.12 -7.11 7.87
C HIS A 96 12.05 -7.22 6.67
N THR A 97 13.30 -7.63 6.94
CA THR A 97 14.20 -8.15 5.91
C THR A 97 14.13 -9.68 5.86
N LEU A 98 14.78 -10.29 4.86
CA LEU A 98 14.86 -11.76 4.78
C LEU A 98 15.53 -12.39 6.01
N ASP A 99 16.37 -11.62 6.71
CA ASP A 99 17.08 -12.08 7.92
C ASP A 99 16.27 -11.89 9.20
N THR A 100 15.38 -10.90 9.27
CA THR A 100 14.67 -10.52 10.50
C THR A 100 13.30 -11.17 10.63
N THR A 101 12.68 -11.62 9.53
CA THR A 101 11.41 -12.33 9.61
C THR A 101 11.53 -13.66 10.31
N ALA A 102 10.83 -13.81 11.43
CA ALA A 102 10.79 -15.06 12.20
C ALA A 102 9.78 -16.06 11.61
N SER A 103 8.67 -15.58 11.07
CA SER A 103 7.63 -16.41 10.45
C SER A 103 8.05 -16.97 9.09
N GLY A 104 8.98 -16.29 8.41
CA GLY A 104 9.39 -16.58 7.05
C GLY A 104 8.35 -16.21 5.99
N ASN A 105 7.25 -15.59 6.36
CA ASN A 105 6.22 -15.10 5.44
C ASN A 105 6.73 -13.82 4.76
N LEU A 106 6.71 -13.81 3.42
CA LEU A 106 7.29 -12.71 2.64
C LEU A 106 6.29 -11.57 2.35
N HIS A 107 5.04 -11.68 2.79
CA HIS A 107 4.14 -10.54 2.82
C HIS A 107 4.61 -9.46 3.82
N GLY A 108 5.40 -9.82 4.84
CA GLY A 108 5.95 -8.89 5.83
C GLY A 108 7.25 -8.19 5.43
N VAL A 109 7.64 -8.21 4.13
CA VAL A 109 8.91 -7.59 3.69
C VAL A 109 8.79 -6.52 2.60
N PRO A 110 7.65 -6.32 1.93
CA PRO A 110 7.58 -5.54 0.71
C PRO A 110 8.02 -4.08 0.91
N LEU A 111 7.64 -3.45 2.01
CA LEU A 111 7.97 -2.06 2.25
C LEU A 111 9.48 -1.87 2.56
N ALA A 112 10.10 -2.82 3.27
CA ALA A 112 11.53 -2.82 3.48
C ALA A 112 12.30 -2.98 2.15
N TYR A 113 11.88 -3.91 1.30
CA TYR A 113 12.49 -4.07 -0.02
C TYR A 113 12.34 -2.81 -0.87
N ALA A 114 11.13 -2.28 -1.02
CA ALA A 114 10.85 -1.12 -1.86
C ALA A 114 11.55 0.16 -1.38
N SER A 115 11.85 0.27 -0.08
CA SER A 115 12.63 1.37 0.50
C SER A 115 14.15 1.17 0.45
N GLY A 116 14.63 0.09 -0.19
CA GLY A 116 16.06 -0.15 -0.39
C GLY A 116 16.79 -0.65 0.86
N GLN A 117 16.09 -1.24 1.83
CA GLN A 117 16.75 -1.85 2.97
C GLN A 117 17.65 -3.00 2.53
N GLN A 118 18.71 -3.23 3.30
CA GLN A 118 19.68 -4.30 2.99
C GLN A 118 19.10 -5.70 3.21
N GLY A 119 19.72 -6.71 2.59
CA GLY A 119 19.38 -8.11 2.79
C GLY A 119 18.60 -8.76 1.65
N PHE A 120 18.26 -8.03 0.60
CA PHE A 120 17.50 -8.54 -0.55
C PHE A 120 18.36 -8.85 -1.78
N ALA A 121 19.58 -8.30 -1.86
CA ALA A 121 20.46 -8.46 -3.02
C ALA A 121 20.77 -9.94 -3.32
N GLY A 122 20.56 -10.35 -4.58
CA GLY A 122 20.75 -11.72 -5.04
C GLY A 122 19.57 -12.66 -4.76
N TYR A 123 18.55 -12.21 -4.02
CA TYR A 123 17.34 -12.96 -3.68
C TYR A 123 16.09 -12.35 -4.33
N PHE A 124 15.94 -11.05 -4.27
CA PHE A 124 14.92 -10.28 -4.97
C PHE A 124 15.51 -9.65 -6.22
N PRO A 125 14.70 -9.18 -7.18
CA PRO A 125 15.17 -8.40 -8.32
C PRO A 125 15.99 -7.20 -7.86
N ASP A 126 16.90 -6.73 -8.74
CA ASP A 126 17.57 -5.46 -8.51
C ASP A 126 16.54 -4.34 -8.43
N LEU A 127 16.75 -3.40 -7.53
CA LEU A 127 15.87 -2.26 -7.30
C LEU A 127 16.48 -1.00 -7.96
N PRO A 128 16.09 -0.67 -9.22
CA PRO A 128 16.68 0.46 -9.95
C PRO A 128 16.41 1.81 -9.31
N ALA A 129 15.29 1.92 -8.56
CA ALA A 129 14.92 3.10 -7.81
C ALA A 129 14.25 2.65 -6.51
N ALA A 130 14.75 3.11 -5.38
CA ALA A 130 14.13 2.90 -4.07
C ALA A 130 13.23 4.10 -3.71
N VAL A 131 12.21 3.85 -2.92
CA VAL A 131 11.44 4.92 -2.28
C VAL A 131 12.22 5.44 -1.07
N ASP A 132 12.43 6.75 -1.00
CA ASP A 132 13.02 7.36 0.19
C ASP A 132 12.13 7.09 1.41
N PRO A 133 12.64 6.50 2.50
CA PRO A 133 11.84 6.20 3.68
C PRO A 133 11.12 7.42 4.27
N SER A 134 11.67 8.61 4.15
CA SER A 134 11.02 9.86 4.58
C SER A 134 9.76 10.22 3.78
N ARG A 135 9.54 9.57 2.65
CA ARG A 135 8.36 9.70 1.78
C ARG A 135 7.36 8.54 1.96
N ILE A 136 7.60 7.71 2.97
CA ILE A 136 6.71 6.61 3.33
C ILE A 136 5.96 7.00 4.60
N CYS A 137 4.64 6.88 4.59
CA CYS A 137 3.78 7.05 5.75
C CYS A 137 2.97 5.77 5.98
N THR A 138 3.11 5.18 7.16
CA THR A 138 2.30 4.05 7.61
C THR A 138 1.19 4.55 8.53
N MET A 139 -0.05 4.10 8.31
CA MET A 139 -1.20 4.44 9.17
C MET A 139 -1.97 3.19 9.55
N GLY A 140 -2.32 3.08 10.83
CA GLY A 140 -3.12 1.97 11.35
C GLY A 140 -2.33 0.91 12.09
N LEU A 141 -1.01 1.08 12.22
CA LEU A 141 -0.13 0.08 12.84
C LEU A 141 -0.59 -0.25 14.27
N ARG A 142 -0.72 -1.56 14.56
CA ARG A 142 -1.06 -2.06 15.88
C ARG A 142 -0.50 -3.47 16.18
N SER A 143 0.20 -4.04 15.18
CA SER A 143 0.95 -5.29 15.31
C SER A 143 2.33 -5.08 14.70
N VAL A 144 3.33 -4.81 15.54
CA VAL A 144 4.68 -4.42 15.12
C VAL A 144 5.73 -5.19 15.92
N ASP A 145 6.56 -5.94 15.25
CA ASP A 145 7.66 -6.65 15.87
C ASP A 145 8.79 -5.71 16.34
N PRO A 146 9.53 -6.07 17.41
CA PRO A 146 10.62 -5.22 17.90
C PRO A 146 11.71 -4.93 16.86
N ALA A 147 11.94 -5.85 15.92
CA ALA A 147 12.90 -5.65 14.83
C ALA A 147 12.41 -4.60 13.84
N GLU A 148 11.14 -4.67 13.45
CA GLU A 148 10.51 -3.71 12.54
C GLU A 148 10.45 -2.32 13.16
N ARG A 149 10.05 -2.22 14.44
CA ARG A 149 10.02 -0.94 15.15
C ARG A 149 11.36 -0.22 15.12
N ARG A 150 12.46 -0.94 15.33
CA ARG A 150 13.80 -0.35 15.23
C ARG A 150 14.10 0.07 13.81
N ALA A 151 13.85 -0.80 12.84
CA ALA A 151 14.14 -0.53 11.44
C ALA A 151 13.37 0.68 10.89
N LEU A 152 12.07 0.81 11.22
CA LEU A 152 11.24 1.97 10.86
C LEU A 152 11.80 3.28 11.41
N ASN A 153 12.17 3.28 12.71
CA ASN A 153 12.73 4.47 13.36
C ASN A 153 14.10 4.85 12.77
N GLU A 154 14.97 3.86 12.53
CA GLU A 154 16.30 4.07 11.96
C GLU A 154 16.23 4.55 10.51
N ALA A 155 15.26 4.08 9.74
CA ALA A 155 15.03 4.49 8.37
C ALA A 155 14.38 5.87 8.25
N GLY A 156 13.67 6.34 9.27
CA GLY A 156 12.95 7.62 9.25
C GLY A 156 11.60 7.58 8.55
N VAL A 157 10.93 6.42 8.55
CA VAL A 157 9.56 6.27 8.07
C VAL A 157 8.59 7.06 8.95
N ILE A 158 7.61 7.74 8.35
CA ILE A 158 6.55 8.42 9.08
C ILE A 158 5.56 7.35 9.58
N VAL A 159 5.39 7.26 10.89
CA VAL A 159 4.55 6.23 11.52
C VAL A 159 3.42 6.87 12.30
N HIS A 160 2.19 6.50 11.94
CA HIS A 160 0.98 6.81 12.69
C HIS A 160 0.28 5.50 13.09
N ASP A 161 0.59 5.02 14.30
CA ASP A 161 -0.08 3.86 14.88
C ASP A 161 -1.54 4.19 15.28
N MET A 162 -2.31 3.16 15.66
CA MET A 162 -3.70 3.38 16.06
C MET A 162 -3.82 4.30 17.28
N ARG A 163 -2.82 4.32 18.18
CA ARG A 163 -2.82 5.25 19.31
C ARG A 163 -2.70 6.70 18.84
N ALA A 164 -1.84 7.00 17.89
CA ALA A 164 -1.72 8.34 17.32
C ALA A 164 -3.03 8.76 16.63
N ILE A 165 -3.71 7.82 15.97
CA ILE A 165 -5.02 8.06 15.35
C ILE A 165 -6.09 8.34 16.41
N ASP A 166 -6.11 7.60 17.52
CA ASP A 166 -7.04 7.83 18.63
C ASP A 166 -6.81 9.18 19.32
N GLU A 167 -5.55 9.58 19.53
CA GLU A 167 -5.19 10.81 20.23
C GLU A 167 -5.42 12.08 19.39
N HIS A 168 -5.17 12.01 18.06
CA HIS A 168 -5.16 13.20 17.19
C HIS A 168 -6.25 13.18 16.12
N GLY A 169 -6.86 12.02 15.87
CA GLY A 169 -7.74 11.79 14.73
C GLY A 169 -6.96 11.55 13.43
N ILE A 170 -7.51 10.74 12.54
CA ILE A 170 -6.85 10.35 11.29
C ILE A 170 -6.69 11.52 10.29
N ALA A 171 -7.65 12.45 10.27
CA ALA A 171 -7.70 13.52 9.27
C ALA A 171 -6.56 14.55 9.36
N PRO A 172 -6.14 15.04 10.55
CA PRO A 172 -4.95 15.91 10.65
C PRO A 172 -3.68 15.20 10.20
N LEU A 173 -3.46 13.96 10.65
CA LEU A 173 -2.27 13.16 10.31
C LEU A 173 -2.15 12.95 8.80
N LEU A 174 -3.25 12.56 8.15
CA LEU A 174 -3.28 12.40 6.70
C LEU A 174 -3.07 13.72 5.96
N ARG A 175 -3.66 14.82 6.46
CA ARG A 175 -3.51 16.14 5.84
C ARG A 175 -2.06 16.61 5.82
N ASP A 176 -1.33 16.39 6.91
CA ASP A 176 0.08 16.77 7.02
C ASP A 176 0.94 15.96 6.02
N PHE A 177 0.66 14.67 5.87
CA PHE A 177 1.33 13.85 4.87
C PHE A 177 0.99 14.30 3.43
N LEU A 178 -0.30 14.57 3.12
CA LEU A 178 -0.70 15.08 1.81
C LEU A 178 -0.08 16.45 1.50
N ALA A 179 0.10 17.31 2.49
CA ALA A 179 0.81 18.57 2.32
C ALA A 179 2.28 18.34 1.96
N HIS A 180 2.94 17.34 2.55
CA HIS A 180 4.31 16.95 2.19
C HIS A 180 4.39 16.44 0.74
N VAL A 181 3.48 15.54 0.32
CA VAL A 181 3.40 15.07 -1.07
C VAL A 181 3.25 16.23 -2.05
N SER A 182 2.33 17.16 -1.73
CA SER A 182 2.04 18.32 -2.58
C SER A 182 3.23 19.27 -2.68
N ALA A 183 3.94 19.51 -1.57
CA ALA A 183 5.10 20.41 -1.53
C ALA A 183 6.25 19.95 -2.43
N GLU A 184 6.41 18.64 -2.61
CA GLU A 184 7.43 18.06 -3.49
C GLU A 184 6.90 17.74 -4.91
N ALA A 185 5.66 18.11 -5.23
CA ALA A 185 4.98 17.72 -6.48
C ALA A 185 5.04 16.18 -6.72
N GLY A 186 4.94 15.40 -5.64
CA GLY A 186 5.10 13.95 -5.64
C GLY A 186 3.99 13.21 -6.37
N LEU A 187 4.27 11.95 -6.70
CA LEU A 187 3.29 10.92 -7.05
C LEU A 187 2.94 10.17 -5.77
N LEU A 188 1.66 9.91 -5.51
CA LEU A 188 1.23 9.19 -4.32
C LEU A 188 0.69 7.80 -4.70
N HIS A 189 1.36 6.77 -4.21
CA HIS A 189 0.85 5.41 -4.19
C HIS A 189 0.15 5.13 -2.86
N VAL A 190 -1.03 4.53 -2.90
CA VAL A 190 -1.76 4.06 -1.73
C VAL A 190 -1.76 2.53 -1.74
N SER A 191 -1.25 1.90 -0.68
CA SER A 191 -1.39 0.46 -0.47
C SER A 191 -2.40 0.24 0.65
N LEU A 192 -3.53 -0.40 0.32
CA LEU A 192 -4.62 -0.68 1.25
C LEU A 192 -4.68 -2.17 1.53
N ASP A 193 -4.23 -2.54 2.72
CA ASP A 193 -4.48 -3.86 3.30
C ASP A 193 -5.88 -3.92 3.90
N VAL A 194 -6.56 -5.05 3.72
CA VAL A 194 -7.87 -5.29 4.36
C VAL A 194 -7.77 -5.17 5.87
N ASP A 195 -6.65 -5.58 6.47
CA ASP A 195 -6.49 -5.57 7.92
C ASP A 195 -6.19 -4.19 8.52
N PHE A 196 -5.99 -3.15 7.70
CA PHE A 196 -6.10 -1.77 8.16
C PHE A 196 -7.44 -1.53 8.87
N LEU A 197 -8.50 -2.16 8.35
CA LEU A 197 -9.86 -2.09 8.88
C LEU A 197 -10.01 -2.98 10.12
N ASP A 198 -10.96 -2.62 10.97
CA ASP A 198 -11.31 -3.48 12.10
C ASP A 198 -11.95 -4.79 11.62
N PRO A 199 -11.56 -5.96 12.17
CA PRO A 199 -12.11 -7.25 11.76
C PRO A 199 -13.62 -7.38 11.93
N SER A 200 -14.26 -6.55 12.77
CA SER A 200 -15.71 -6.53 12.93
C SER A 200 -16.44 -6.07 11.65
N ILE A 201 -15.78 -5.28 10.80
CA ILE A 201 -16.32 -4.80 9.53
C ILE A 201 -15.69 -5.47 8.31
N ALA A 202 -14.44 -5.93 8.42
CA ALA A 202 -13.65 -6.56 7.34
C ALA A 202 -12.96 -7.84 7.84
N PRO A 203 -13.70 -8.96 8.06
CA PRO A 203 -13.12 -10.18 8.63
C PRO A 203 -12.32 -11.02 7.63
N ALA A 204 -12.41 -10.73 6.34
CA ALA A 204 -11.88 -11.59 5.28
C ALA A 204 -10.39 -11.38 5.01
N VAL A 205 -9.57 -11.54 6.04
CA VAL A 205 -8.11 -11.42 5.97
C VAL A 205 -7.44 -12.51 6.82
N GLY A 206 -6.24 -12.95 6.40
CA GLY A 206 -5.51 -14.02 7.07
C GLY A 206 -4.93 -13.64 8.43
N THR A 207 -4.58 -12.37 8.62
CA THR A 207 -3.84 -11.83 9.77
C THR A 207 -4.65 -10.78 10.52
N THR A 208 -5.82 -11.15 11.05
CA THR A 208 -6.71 -10.22 11.75
C THR A 208 -6.10 -9.64 13.02
N VAL A 209 -6.13 -8.32 13.17
CA VAL A 209 -5.73 -7.61 14.40
C VAL A 209 -6.90 -6.70 14.84
N PRO A 210 -7.51 -6.91 16.02
CA PRO A 210 -8.57 -6.04 16.52
C PRO A 210 -8.13 -4.60 16.76
N GLY A 211 -9.08 -3.66 16.75
CA GLY A 211 -8.82 -2.25 16.99
C GLY A 211 -8.33 -1.49 15.76
N GLY A 212 -8.75 -1.92 14.57
CA GLY A 212 -8.45 -1.23 13.32
C GLY A 212 -9.35 -0.04 13.01
N ALA A 213 -9.14 0.55 11.84
CA ALA A 213 -9.92 1.69 11.39
C ALA A 213 -11.42 1.32 11.26
N THR A 214 -12.27 2.23 11.71
CA THR A 214 -13.71 2.10 11.55
C THR A 214 -14.13 2.35 10.11
N PHE A 215 -15.35 1.94 9.77
CA PHE A 215 -15.96 2.23 8.47
C PHE A 215 -15.86 3.73 8.11
N ARG A 216 -16.12 4.62 9.07
CA ARG A 216 -16.12 6.07 8.82
C ARG A 216 -14.72 6.64 8.65
N GLU A 217 -13.75 6.18 9.42
CA GLU A 217 -12.35 6.59 9.27
C GLU A 217 -11.81 6.16 7.91
N ALA A 218 -12.06 4.91 7.50
CA ALA A 218 -11.62 4.42 6.20
C ALA A 218 -12.23 5.21 5.04
N HIS A 219 -13.53 5.48 5.05
CA HIS A 219 -14.17 6.33 4.04
C HIS A 219 -13.63 7.76 4.06
N LEU A 220 -13.39 8.34 5.24
CA LEU A 220 -12.81 9.68 5.36
C LEU A 220 -11.41 9.75 4.75
N VAL A 221 -10.57 8.73 4.97
CA VAL A 221 -9.25 8.62 4.32
C VAL A 221 -9.41 8.64 2.80
N MET A 222 -10.27 7.78 2.26
CA MET A 222 -10.48 7.69 0.81
C MET A 222 -11.07 8.99 0.21
N GLU A 223 -12.00 9.63 0.92
CA GLU A 223 -12.57 10.92 0.52
C GLU A 223 -11.50 12.03 0.50
N MET A 224 -10.64 12.09 1.53
CA MET A 224 -9.53 13.06 1.59
C MET A 224 -8.49 12.82 0.50
N LEU A 225 -8.16 11.56 0.23
CA LEU A 225 -7.27 11.17 -0.86
C LEU A 225 -7.83 11.59 -2.21
N SER A 226 -9.12 11.34 -2.45
CA SER A 226 -9.83 11.79 -3.65
C SER A 226 -9.79 13.32 -3.81
N ASP A 227 -10.10 14.05 -2.74
CA ASP A 227 -10.11 15.52 -2.73
C ASP A 227 -8.72 16.13 -2.96
N SER A 228 -7.66 15.41 -2.60
CA SER A 228 -6.28 15.86 -2.80
C SER A 228 -5.86 15.89 -4.27
N GLY A 229 -6.41 14.98 -5.09
CA GLY A 229 -6.00 14.79 -6.48
C GLY A 229 -4.56 14.29 -6.66
N LEU A 230 -3.91 13.81 -5.58
CA LEU A 230 -2.49 13.41 -5.59
C LEU A 230 -2.28 11.93 -5.88
N VAL A 231 -3.31 11.09 -5.68
CA VAL A 231 -3.17 9.63 -5.82
C VAL A 231 -2.94 9.27 -7.27
N SER A 232 -1.86 8.57 -7.53
CA SER A 232 -1.44 8.11 -8.86
C SER A 232 -1.57 6.60 -9.06
N SER A 233 -1.75 5.83 -7.98
CA SER A 233 -1.89 4.37 -8.05
C SER A 233 -2.43 3.81 -6.74
N LEU A 234 -3.01 2.60 -6.79
CA LEU A 234 -3.65 1.94 -5.65
C LEU A 234 -3.35 0.43 -5.66
N ASP A 235 -2.96 -0.12 -4.51
CA ASP A 235 -2.99 -1.55 -4.23
C ASP A 235 -4.20 -1.89 -3.35
N LEU A 236 -4.91 -2.97 -3.65
CA LEU A 236 -5.92 -3.60 -2.81
C LEU A 236 -5.47 -5.03 -2.51
N VAL A 237 -5.09 -5.30 -1.26
CA VAL A 237 -4.39 -6.54 -0.89
C VAL A 237 -5.02 -7.23 0.31
N GLU A 238 -4.63 -8.49 0.52
CA GLU A 238 -4.99 -9.35 1.65
C GLU A 238 -6.47 -9.75 1.72
N LEU A 239 -7.29 -9.42 0.73
CA LEU A 239 -8.65 -9.94 0.68
C LEU A 239 -8.65 -11.45 0.42
N ASN A 240 -9.03 -12.24 1.42
CA ASN A 240 -9.21 -13.68 1.29
C ASN A 240 -10.68 -14.03 1.05
N PRO A 241 -11.08 -14.36 -0.18
CA PRO A 241 -12.50 -14.62 -0.50
C PRO A 241 -13.06 -15.86 0.20
N PHE A 242 -12.21 -16.79 0.67
CA PHE A 242 -12.65 -17.98 1.41
C PHE A 242 -13.02 -17.66 2.87
N LEU A 243 -12.57 -16.52 3.40
CA LEU A 243 -12.92 -16.03 4.72
C LEU A 243 -14.02 -14.97 4.66
N ASP A 244 -14.43 -14.55 3.48
CA ASP A 244 -15.41 -13.48 3.32
C ASP A 244 -16.84 -13.97 3.50
N GLU A 245 -17.50 -13.43 4.50
CA GLU A 245 -18.90 -13.73 4.79
C GLU A 245 -19.81 -13.00 3.80
N ARG A 246 -20.36 -13.72 2.83
CA ARG A 246 -21.30 -13.20 1.81
C ARG A 246 -20.76 -12.02 1.00
N GLY A 247 -19.44 -11.92 0.84
CA GLY A 247 -18.80 -10.86 0.06
C GLY A 247 -18.83 -9.48 0.72
N ARG A 248 -19.04 -9.40 2.05
CA ARG A 248 -19.15 -8.11 2.75
C ARG A 248 -17.86 -7.32 2.76
N THR A 249 -16.71 -8.00 2.93
CA THR A 249 -15.39 -7.36 2.89
C THR A 249 -15.06 -6.90 1.48
N ALA A 250 -15.28 -7.75 0.47
CA ALA A 250 -15.10 -7.39 -0.92
C ALA A 250 -15.97 -6.17 -1.30
N THR A 251 -17.23 -6.14 -0.87
CA THR A 251 -18.14 -5.01 -1.09
C THR A 251 -17.59 -3.74 -0.44
N LEU A 252 -17.08 -3.83 0.79
CA LEU A 252 -16.47 -2.67 1.48
C LEU A 252 -15.23 -2.16 0.73
N MET A 253 -14.35 -3.04 0.25
CA MET A 253 -13.18 -2.64 -0.54
C MET A 253 -13.59 -1.93 -1.85
N VAL A 254 -14.65 -2.40 -2.51
CA VAL A 254 -15.22 -1.73 -3.68
C VAL A 254 -15.78 -0.35 -3.32
N ASP A 255 -16.46 -0.22 -2.17
CA ASP A 255 -17.02 1.05 -1.73
C ASP A 255 -15.94 2.06 -1.34
N LEU A 256 -14.87 1.62 -0.67
CA LEU A 256 -13.71 2.45 -0.36
C LEU A 256 -13.01 2.94 -1.64
N THR A 257 -12.79 2.03 -2.59
CA THR A 257 -12.24 2.38 -3.90
C THR A 257 -13.12 3.40 -4.62
N ALA A 258 -14.44 3.24 -4.56
CA ALA A 258 -15.36 4.21 -5.16
C ALA A 258 -15.30 5.59 -4.49
N SER A 259 -15.09 5.64 -3.16
CA SER A 259 -14.88 6.92 -2.45
C SER A 259 -13.57 7.59 -2.91
N LEU A 260 -12.48 6.82 -3.05
CA LEU A 260 -11.22 7.33 -3.60
C LEU A 260 -11.40 7.85 -5.04
N MET A 261 -12.23 7.19 -5.84
CA MET A 261 -12.49 7.54 -7.23
C MET A 261 -13.62 8.57 -7.38
N GLY A 262 -13.95 9.29 -6.32
CA GLY A 262 -14.81 10.48 -6.36
C GLY A 262 -16.29 10.23 -6.08
N ARG A 263 -16.70 9.04 -5.58
CA ARG A 263 -18.08 8.84 -5.09
C ARG A 263 -18.35 9.75 -3.90
N ARG A 264 -19.41 10.52 -3.97
CA ARG A 264 -19.85 11.42 -2.89
C ARG A 264 -21.30 11.16 -2.53
N ILE A 265 -21.64 11.30 -1.24
CA ILE A 265 -23.04 11.25 -0.75
C ILE A 265 -23.74 12.58 -1.03
N MET A 266 -23.00 13.67 -0.88
CA MET A 266 -23.48 15.03 -1.11
C MET A 266 -22.46 15.79 -1.93
N ASP A 267 -22.89 16.56 -2.93
CA ASP A 267 -22.07 17.56 -3.60
C ASP A 267 -21.68 18.64 -2.58
N ARG A 268 -20.50 18.50 -2.01
CA ARG A 268 -19.90 19.54 -1.18
C ARG A 268 -19.04 20.40 -2.09
N PRO A 269 -19.22 21.73 -2.12
CA PRO A 269 -18.19 22.58 -2.69
C PRO A 269 -16.92 22.28 -1.90
N THR A 270 -15.87 21.87 -2.60
CA THR A 270 -14.56 21.63 -2.03
C THR A 270 -14.06 22.92 -1.38
N ARG A 271 -14.20 23.04 -0.07
CA ARG A 271 -13.68 24.18 0.70
C ARG A 271 -12.17 24.11 0.92
N SER A 272 -11.56 23.02 0.51
CA SER A 272 -10.13 22.76 0.71
C SER A 272 -9.23 23.80 0.08
N HIS A 273 -9.72 24.61 -0.85
CA HIS A 273 -8.89 25.56 -1.59
C HIS A 273 -9.44 26.96 -1.71
N SER A 274 -10.54 27.29 -1.04
CA SER A 274 -10.98 28.69 -0.90
C SER A 274 -10.35 29.32 0.36
N GLY A 275 -9.04 29.23 0.48
CA GLY A 275 -8.25 30.05 1.38
C GLY A 275 -8.16 31.47 0.84
N SER A 276 -9.20 32.22 1.01
CA SER A 276 -9.17 33.69 0.94
C SER A 276 -10.20 34.19 1.93
N PHE A 277 -9.71 34.39 3.12
CA PHE A 277 -10.26 35.37 4.06
C PHE A 277 -9.14 36.29 4.48
#